data_51c86360a8102668df54b1c47f292ddd
#
_entry.id   51c86360a8102668df54b1c47f292ddd
#
_cell.length_a   1.000
_cell.length_b   1.000
_cell.length_c   1.000
_cell.angle_alpha   90.00
_cell.angle_beta   90.00
_cell.angle_gamma   90.00
#
_symmetry.space_group_name_H-M   'P 1'
#
loop_
_entity.id
_entity.type
_entity.pdbx_description
1 polymer ?
#
loop_
_entity_poly.entity_id
_entity_poly.type
_entity_poly.pdbx_seq_one_letter_code
_entity_poly.pdbx_strand_id
1 'polypeptide(L)'
;MKIAVLADLHLTDNFQTVKMPVLNWALQEIARRQCDLICCIGDLTAQGSDKQTAEILEKLNSSKVRFCSTPGNAELRIYGDGKNAVKFDVPAPEGMPVVLIDTAKDEPTAEELSKLAALPDNGGFLLATHNPVRNWSSQAQEAAKLAMQRGAVTALIAGHSHHDEADILRGLDPDKASGGVPMFSIMEQLPDGAWQRSDVTMPGVDPGEWSAAEREDFFRNIGISTMWEEIAALEFACKHNIRHVELRMGLEYASELPQAIEKWRKCCGETLSLHLPDLKLNDEENKLQKFADLAYKLGCDRVTLHVPKVTAAEFENVKEKLLERFGNDLQILLENNVVIGIENLHTTSNARTFETRNFGCNIEECRMWVELLRERFGNEKIGFHLDIGHCRNNAPISGRENLSDWYSCMGDLVNGWHLHQVEHKNGEFFNHRPLSGFYDKLISLGGLFMAQRAGQLKKAPMFLEARTWEGNVEAYCKLKDLFNK
;
A
#
# COMPACT_ATOMS: atom_id res chain seq x y z
N MET A 1 -21.37 28.43 4.52
CA MET A 1 -19.90 28.37 4.34
C MET A 1 -19.48 26.94 4.18
N LYS A 2 -18.59 26.65 3.21
CA LYS A 2 -18.14 25.27 2.91
C LYS A 2 -16.62 25.15 3.09
N ILE A 3 -16.20 24.19 3.91
CA ILE A 3 -14.80 23.90 4.19
C ILE A 3 -14.48 22.49 3.70
N ALA A 4 -13.56 22.37 2.75
CA ALA A 4 -13.05 21.07 2.32
C ALA A 4 -11.94 20.62 3.26
N VAL A 5 -12.05 19.42 3.82
CA VAL A 5 -11.06 18.86 4.75
C VAL A 5 -10.28 17.75 4.06
N LEU A 6 -8.95 17.90 3.98
CA LEU A 6 -8.00 16.96 3.37
C LEU A 6 -7.08 16.37 4.43
N ALA A 7 -6.78 15.08 4.33
CA ALA A 7 -5.81 14.38 5.19
C ALA A 7 -5.19 13.18 4.47
N ASP A 8 -4.10 12.68 5.04
CA ASP A 8 -3.58 11.32 4.81
C ASP A 8 -3.37 10.99 3.32
N LEU A 9 -2.60 11.79 2.60
CA LEU A 9 -2.19 11.51 1.22
C LEU A 9 -0.87 10.73 1.17
N HIS A 10 0.05 11.04 2.09
CA HIS A 10 1.40 10.48 2.16
C HIS A 10 2.16 10.56 0.83
N LEU A 11 2.19 11.75 0.21
CA LEU A 11 2.94 12.00 -1.00
C LEU A 11 4.45 11.82 -0.74
N THR A 12 5.11 10.99 -1.55
CA THR A 12 6.56 10.75 -1.51
C THR A 12 7.32 11.73 -2.41
N ASP A 13 8.64 11.60 -2.50
CA ASP A 13 9.46 12.36 -3.44
C ASP A 13 9.25 11.95 -4.91
N ASN A 14 8.53 10.87 -5.14
CA ASN A 14 8.14 10.42 -6.48
C ASN A 14 6.74 10.95 -6.85
N PHE A 15 6.70 12.07 -7.55
CA PHE A 15 5.46 12.70 -7.98
C PHE A 15 4.80 12.05 -9.20
N GLN A 16 5.37 10.97 -9.72
CA GLN A 16 4.76 10.19 -10.81
C GLN A 16 3.81 9.08 -10.29
N THR A 17 3.70 8.93 -8.98
CA THR A 17 2.78 7.97 -8.37
C THR A 17 1.32 8.37 -8.56
N VAL A 18 0.43 7.41 -8.38
CA VAL A 18 -1.03 7.64 -8.44
C VAL A 18 -1.57 8.61 -7.38
N LYS A 19 -0.76 8.98 -6.39
CA LYS A 19 -1.15 9.95 -5.35
C LYS A 19 -1.30 11.37 -5.90
N MET A 20 -0.50 11.75 -6.90
CA MET A 20 -0.65 13.07 -7.55
C MET A 20 -1.99 13.21 -8.29
N PRO A 21 -2.44 12.25 -9.11
CA PRO A 21 -3.81 12.25 -9.64
C PRO A 21 -4.90 12.38 -8.57
N VAL A 22 -4.75 11.71 -7.42
CA VAL A 22 -5.71 11.83 -6.31
C VAL A 22 -5.76 13.26 -5.75
N LEU A 23 -4.60 13.86 -5.48
CA LEU A 23 -4.54 15.26 -5.02
C LEU A 23 -5.15 16.22 -6.04
N ASN A 24 -4.77 16.09 -7.30
CA ASN A 24 -5.27 16.94 -8.37
C ASN A 24 -6.80 16.82 -8.52
N TRP A 25 -7.35 15.60 -8.45
CA TRP A 25 -8.78 15.36 -8.42
C TRP A 25 -9.45 16.08 -7.24
N ALA A 26 -8.93 15.92 -6.03
CA ALA A 26 -9.49 16.56 -4.84
C ALA A 26 -9.54 18.09 -4.99
N LEU A 27 -8.44 18.72 -5.43
CA LEU A 27 -8.38 20.16 -5.63
C LEU A 27 -9.35 20.66 -6.74
N GLN A 28 -9.52 19.89 -7.83
CA GLN A 28 -10.48 20.19 -8.89
C GLN A 28 -11.93 20.10 -8.38
N GLU A 29 -12.26 19.06 -7.61
CA GLU A 29 -13.61 18.90 -7.03
C GLU A 29 -13.91 20.00 -6.00
N ILE A 30 -12.93 20.40 -5.19
CA ILE A 30 -13.05 21.52 -4.23
C ILE A 30 -13.40 22.81 -4.96
N ALA A 31 -12.68 23.13 -6.03
CA ALA A 31 -12.94 24.32 -6.85
C ALA A 31 -14.32 24.24 -7.53
N ARG A 32 -14.68 23.08 -8.09
CA ARG A 32 -15.99 22.87 -8.74
C ARG A 32 -17.15 23.05 -7.76
N ARG A 33 -16.98 22.62 -6.50
CA ARG A 33 -17.99 22.73 -5.44
C ARG A 33 -18.01 24.09 -4.75
N GLN A 34 -17.10 25.00 -5.16
CA GLN A 34 -17.00 26.35 -4.64
C GLN A 34 -16.81 26.38 -3.11
N CYS A 35 -15.87 25.58 -2.61
CA CYS A 35 -15.52 25.63 -1.20
C CYS A 35 -14.80 26.95 -0.87
N ASP A 36 -15.10 27.51 0.31
CA ASP A 36 -14.56 28.79 0.77
C ASP A 36 -13.13 28.64 1.33
N LEU A 37 -12.81 27.44 1.84
CA LEU A 37 -11.56 27.13 2.51
C LEU A 37 -11.17 25.67 2.26
N ILE A 38 -9.87 25.40 2.13
CA ILE A 38 -9.27 24.07 2.26
C ILE A 38 -8.65 23.98 3.66
N CYS A 39 -9.03 22.99 4.42
CA CYS A 39 -8.48 22.67 5.73
C CYS A 39 -7.68 21.37 5.63
N CYS A 40 -6.35 21.46 5.71
CA CYS A 40 -5.47 20.31 5.67
C CYS A 40 -5.14 19.86 7.10
N ILE A 41 -5.47 18.60 7.44
CA ILE A 41 -5.31 18.08 8.80
C ILE A 41 -4.23 17.01 8.90
N GLY A 42 -3.11 17.21 8.21
CA GLY A 42 -1.87 16.45 8.38
C GLY A 42 -1.72 15.23 7.46
N ASP A 43 -0.53 14.65 7.50
CA ASP A 43 -0.06 13.50 6.72
C ASP A 43 -0.27 13.64 5.20
N LEU A 44 -0.16 14.88 4.67
CA LEU A 44 -0.18 15.12 3.23
C LEU A 44 1.14 14.69 2.59
N THR A 45 2.25 14.79 3.31
CA THR A 45 3.55 14.24 2.90
C THR A 45 3.78 12.87 3.55
N ALA A 46 4.64 12.05 2.93
CA ALA A 46 5.03 10.76 3.52
C ALA A 46 6.04 10.91 4.66
N GLN A 47 6.84 12.00 4.68
CA GLN A 47 7.98 12.12 5.57
C GLN A 47 8.37 13.56 5.94
N GLY A 48 7.73 14.57 5.36
CA GLY A 48 8.07 15.97 5.57
C GLY A 48 9.41 16.38 4.94
N SER A 49 9.80 15.80 3.78
CA SER A 49 10.99 16.27 3.06
C SER A 49 10.77 17.68 2.48
N ASP A 50 11.86 18.41 2.23
CA ASP A 50 11.78 19.76 1.60
C ASP A 50 11.06 19.70 0.25
N LYS A 51 11.30 18.63 -0.53
CA LYS A 51 10.70 18.41 -1.84
C LYS A 51 9.19 18.14 -1.76
N GLN A 52 8.77 17.22 -0.89
CA GLN A 52 7.35 16.90 -0.66
C GLN A 52 6.58 18.13 -0.17
N THR A 53 7.16 18.82 0.82
CA THR A 53 6.57 20.03 1.41
C THR A 53 6.36 21.12 0.37
N ALA A 54 7.38 21.39 -0.45
CA ALA A 54 7.29 22.41 -1.50
C ALA A 54 6.20 22.07 -2.53
N GLU A 55 6.14 20.82 -2.98
CA GLU A 55 5.14 20.37 -3.97
C GLU A 55 3.71 20.52 -3.44
N ILE A 56 3.44 20.05 -2.21
CA ILE A 56 2.10 20.17 -1.61
C ILE A 56 1.69 21.64 -1.47
N LEU A 57 2.56 22.48 -0.94
CA LEU A 57 2.26 23.91 -0.78
C LEU A 57 2.06 24.62 -2.13
N GLU A 58 2.82 24.24 -3.17
CA GLU A 58 2.62 24.74 -4.53
C GLU A 58 1.24 24.35 -5.07
N LYS A 59 0.82 23.10 -4.91
CA LYS A 59 -0.51 22.63 -5.35
C LYS A 59 -1.63 23.37 -4.62
N LEU A 60 -1.52 23.53 -3.29
CA LEU A 60 -2.52 24.25 -2.50
C LEU A 60 -2.62 25.73 -2.94
N ASN A 61 -1.50 26.40 -3.11
CA ASN A 61 -1.47 27.79 -3.59
C ASN A 61 -2.05 27.92 -5.01
N SER A 62 -1.75 26.97 -5.88
CA SER A 62 -2.22 26.97 -7.28
C SER A 62 -3.73 26.74 -7.40
N SER A 63 -4.36 26.16 -6.39
CA SER A 63 -5.82 25.93 -6.35
C SER A 63 -6.64 27.21 -6.33
N LYS A 64 -6.03 28.34 -5.92
CA LYS A 64 -6.67 29.67 -5.72
C LYS A 64 -7.77 29.67 -4.64
N VAL A 65 -7.97 28.59 -3.94
CA VAL A 65 -8.82 28.53 -2.75
C VAL A 65 -7.92 28.80 -1.53
N ARG A 66 -8.38 29.64 -0.60
CA ARG A 66 -7.64 29.87 0.65
C ARG A 66 -7.47 28.53 1.38
N PHE A 67 -6.36 28.37 2.07
CA PHE A 67 -6.16 27.17 2.86
C PHE A 67 -5.61 27.48 4.25
N CYS A 68 -5.87 26.57 5.17
CA CYS A 68 -5.20 26.48 6.47
C CYS A 68 -4.74 25.03 6.67
N SER A 69 -3.78 24.82 7.55
CA SER A 69 -3.25 23.46 7.75
C SER A 69 -2.65 23.28 9.15
N THR A 70 -2.71 22.04 9.63
CA THR A 70 -1.93 21.56 10.78
C THR A 70 -1.12 20.35 10.33
N PRO A 71 0.12 20.16 10.83
CA PRO A 71 0.91 18.99 10.47
C PRO A 71 0.34 17.70 11.07
N GLY A 72 0.67 16.56 10.44
CA GLY A 72 0.51 15.23 11.02
C GLY A 72 1.84 14.62 11.43
N ASN A 73 1.83 13.38 11.89
CA ASN A 73 3.05 12.72 12.35
C ASN A 73 4.02 12.38 11.21
N ALA A 74 3.55 12.24 9.97
CA ALA A 74 4.41 11.99 8.83
C ALA A 74 5.30 13.19 8.48
N GLU A 75 4.82 14.42 8.69
CA GLU A 75 5.61 15.64 8.49
C GLU A 75 6.83 15.73 9.44
N LEU A 76 6.89 14.95 10.51
CA LEU A 76 8.01 14.91 11.47
C LEU A 76 9.07 13.84 11.15
N ARG A 77 8.82 12.91 10.22
CA ARG A 77 9.63 11.68 10.07
C ARG A 77 11.09 11.93 9.68
N ILE A 78 11.37 12.83 8.73
CA ILE A 78 12.75 13.16 8.34
C ILE A 78 13.39 14.14 9.33
N TYR A 79 12.64 15.18 9.68
CA TYR A 79 13.10 16.21 10.57
C TYR A 79 12.33 16.12 11.88
N GLY A 80 12.79 15.28 12.80
CA GLY A 80 12.16 15.08 14.10
C GLY A 80 12.06 16.35 14.98
N ASP A 81 12.81 17.41 14.60
CA ASP A 81 12.73 18.77 15.16
C ASP A 81 11.51 19.57 14.63
N GLY A 82 10.78 19.02 13.66
CA GLY A 82 9.62 19.68 13.07
C GLY A 82 9.95 20.76 12.04
N LYS A 83 11.20 20.81 11.52
CA LYS A 83 11.64 21.86 10.58
C LYS A 83 10.66 22.15 9.45
N ASN A 84 10.06 21.13 8.83
CA ASN A 84 9.08 21.31 7.77
C ASN A 84 7.63 21.27 8.28
N ALA A 85 7.37 20.65 9.44
CA ALA A 85 6.05 20.64 10.04
C ALA A 85 5.54 22.07 10.29
N VAL A 86 6.42 22.98 10.71
CA VAL A 86 6.10 24.41 10.87
C VAL A 86 5.58 25.04 9.58
N LYS A 87 6.01 24.60 8.40
CA LYS A 87 5.50 25.11 7.11
C LYS A 87 4.05 24.68 6.83
N PHE A 88 3.61 23.58 7.49
CA PHE A 88 2.22 23.12 7.44
C PHE A 88 1.35 23.67 8.57
N ASP A 89 1.91 24.44 9.49
CA ASP A 89 1.12 25.15 10.50
C ASP A 89 0.68 26.52 9.94
N VAL A 90 -0.34 26.47 9.08
CA VAL A 90 -0.93 27.66 8.46
C VAL A 90 -2.25 27.97 9.18
N PRO A 91 -2.35 29.07 9.91
CA PRO A 91 -3.54 29.39 10.69
C PRO A 91 -4.76 29.59 9.80
N ALA A 92 -5.93 29.33 10.35
CA ALA A 92 -7.19 29.63 9.66
C ALA A 92 -7.29 31.15 9.41
N PRO A 93 -7.76 31.56 8.22
CA PRO A 93 -7.97 32.98 7.94
C PRO A 93 -8.96 33.59 8.94
N GLU A 94 -8.75 34.87 9.25
CA GLU A 94 -9.62 35.62 10.17
C GLU A 94 -11.10 35.52 9.76
N GLY A 95 -11.98 35.32 10.73
CA GLY A 95 -13.42 35.17 10.53
C GLY A 95 -13.89 33.77 10.09
N MET A 96 -12.96 32.80 9.90
CA MET A 96 -13.33 31.42 9.65
C MET A 96 -13.56 30.66 10.96
N PRO A 97 -14.71 29.99 11.14
CA PRO A 97 -15.04 29.28 12.38
C PRO A 97 -14.35 27.89 12.41
N VAL A 98 -13.04 27.86 12.25
CA VAL A 98 -12.19 26.67 12.35
C VAL A 98 -11.08 26.90 13.36
N VAL A 99 -10.88 25.96 14.25
CA VAL A 99 -9.71 25.89 15.14
C VAL A 99 -8.89 24.68 14.78
N LEU A 100 -7.63 24.90 14.43
CA LEU A 100 -6.64 23.86 14.15
C LEU A 100 -5.86 23.57 15.43
N ILE A 101 -5.73 22.28 15.77
CA ILE A 101 -4.95 21.79 16.89
C ILE A 101 -3.85 20.86 16.36
N ASP A 102 -2.60 21.26 16.58
CA ASP A 102 -1.45 20.44 16.21
C ASP A 102 -1.32 19.23 17.15
N THR A 103 -1.36 18.05 16.54
CA THR A 103 -1.19 16.74 17.18
C THR A 103 -0.16 15.88 16.44
N ALA A 104 0.77 16.50 15.74
CA ALA A 104 1.82 15.78 14.99
C ALA A 104 2.72 14.90 15.89
N LYS A 105 2.77 15.20 17.18
CA LYS A 105 3.44 14.40 18.23
C LYS A 105 2.49 13.50 19.02
N ASP A 106 1.41 13.07 18.39
CA ASP A 106 0.32 12.25 18.93
C ASP A 106 -0.62 12.99 19.90
N GLU A 107 -0.14 14.03 20.58
CA GLU A 107 -0.91 14.81 21.57
C GLU A 107 -0.77 16.32 21.35
N PRO A 108 -1.82 17.10 21.65
CA PRO A 108 -1.72 18.55 21.66
C PRO A 108 -0.84 19.03 22.83
N THR A 109 -0.04 20.07 22.57
CA THR A 109 0.73 20.75 23.61
C THR A 109 -0.18 21.61 24.52
N ALA A 110 0.34 22.08 25.65
CA ALA A 110 -0.39 23.01 26.51
C ALA A 110 -0.75 24.32 25.79
N GLU A 111 0.09 24.77 24.87
CA GLU A 111 -0.17 25.94 24.03
C GLU A 111 -1.35 25.69 23.09
N GLU A 112 -1.39 24.52 22.43
CA GLU A 112 -2.51 24.11 21.58
C GLU A 112 -3.82 24.02 22.37
N LEU A 113 -3.80 23.44 23.57
CA LEU A 113 -4.98 23.39 24.44
C LEU A 113 -5.44 24.78 24.87
N SER A 114 -4.52 25.75 25.00
CA SER A 114 -4.87 27.14 25.31
C SER A 114 -5.68 27.80 24.20
N LYS A 115 -5.51 27.38 22.93
CA LYS A 115 -6.36 27.83 21.79
C LYS A 115 -7.82 27.45 22.04
N LEU A 116 -8.09 26.21 22.49
CA LEU A 116 -9.45 25.76 22.82
C LEU A 116 -10.06 26.55 23.99
N ALA A 117 -9.25 26.83 25.01
CA ALA A 117 -9.72 27.60 26.17
C ALA A 117 -10.05 29.05 25.78
N ALA A 118 -9.35 29.65 24.85
CA ALA A 118 -9.53 31.04 24.39
C ALA A 118 -10.73 31.23 23.44
N LEU A 119 -11.33 30.15 22.91
CA LEU A 119 -12.50 30.27 22.02
C LEU A 119 -13.69 30.90 22.77
N PRO A 120 -14.46 31.77 22.10
CA PRO A 120 -15.65 32.37 22.69
C PRO A 120 -16.74 31.30 22.91
N ASP A 121 -17.51 31.46 24.00
CA ASP A 121 -18.67 30.64 24.29
C ASP A 121 -19.70 30.81 23.13
N ASN A 122 -20.34 29.70 22.77
CA ASN A 122 -21.28 29.62 21.63
C ASN A 122 -20.66 30.07 20.29
N GLY A 123 -19.33 29.96 20.13
CA GLY A 123 -18.62 30.33 18.91
C GLY A 123 -18.91 29.43 17.72
N GLY A 124 -19.32 28.18 17.96
CA GLY A 124 -19.73 27.25 16.92
C GLY A 124 -18.59 26.77 16.00
N PHE A 125 -17.36 26.69 16.53
CA PHE A 125 -16.19 26.35 15.73
C PHE A 125 -16.16 24.86 15.34
N LEU A 126 -15.59 24.58 14.14
CA LEU A 126 -15.11 23.27 13.75
C LEU A 126 -13.72 23.05 14.37
N LEU A 127 -13.56 22.05 15.21
CA LEU A 127 -12.26 21.58 15.68
C LEU A 127 -11.68 20.58 14.65
N ALA A 128 -10.55 20.93 14.06
CA ALA A 128 -9.87 20.12 13.08
C ALA A 128 -8.45 19.76 13.58
N THR A 129 -8.09 18.48 13.52
CA THR A 129 -6.84 17.96 14.07
C THR A 129 -6.40 16.71 13.29
N HIS A 130 -5.10 16.36 13.35
CA HIS A 130 -4.64 15.13 12.73
C HIS A 130 -5.03 13.90 13.54
N ASN A 131 -4.56 13.79 14.78
CA ASN A 131 -4.87 12.62 15.62
C ASN A 131 -6.24 12.80 16.31
N PRO A 132 -7.17 11.81 16.19
CA PRO A 132 -8.50 11.89 16.78
C PRO A 132 -8.49 12.20 18.29
N VAL A 133 -9.42 13.05 18.75
CA VAL A 133 -9.54 13.47 20.16
C VAL A 133 -9.60 12.29 21.12
N ARG A 134 -10.22 11.18 20.71
CA ARG A 134 -10.30 9.96 21.55
C ARG A 134 -8.95 9.32 21.87
N ASN A 135 -7.92 9.62 21.09
CA ASN A 135 -6.55 9.11 21.29
C ASN A 135 -5.70 10.02 22.18
N TRP A 136 -6.19 11.23 22.51
CA TRP A 136 -5.47 12.17 23.36
C TRP A 136 -5.45 11.71 24.81
N SER A 137 -4.57 12.29 25.62
CA SER A 137 -4.59 12.09 27.09
C SER A 137 -5.92 12.53 27.69
N SER A 138 -6.26 11.96 28.84
CA SER A 138 -7.52 12.30 29.55
C SER A 138 -7.66 13.79 29.82
N GLN A 139 -6.55 14.48 30.11
CA GLN A 139 -6.55 15.92 30.34
C GLN A 139 -6.89 16.70 29.04
N ALA A 140 -6.31 16.30 27.91
CA ALA A 140 -6.57 16.95 26.65
C ALA A 140 -7.99 16.66 26.13
N GLN A 141 -8.50 15.44 26.33
CA GLN A 141 -9.89 15.09 26.03
C GLN A 141 -10.88 15.94 26.84
N GLU A 142 -10.59 16.17 28.15
CA GLU A 142 -11.46 17.00 28.98
C GLU A 142 -11.47 18.46 28.51
N ALA A 143 -10.34 19.01 28.05
CA ALA A 143 -10.29 20.35 27.47
C ALA A 143 -11.17 20.47 26.20
N ALA A 144 -11.12 19.49 25.30
CA ALA A 144 -11.99 19.44 24.13
C ALA A 144 -13.47 19.34 24.52
N LYS A 145 -13.80 18.47 25.48
CA LYS A 145 -15.17 18.31 26.01
C LYS A 145 -15.72 19.59 26.63
N LEU A 146 -14.91 20.30 27.42
CA LEU A 146 -15.30 21.60 28.00
C LEU A 146 -15.57 22.64 26.90
N ALA A 147 -14.76 22.69 25.84
CA ALA A 147 -15.02 23.56 24.68
C ALA A 147 -16.32 23.23 23.98
N MET A 148 -16.67 21.94 23.88
CA MET A 148 -17.95 21.49 23.31
C MET A 148 -19.13 21.84 24.23
N GLN A 149 -19.02 21.64 25.56
CA GLN A 149 -20.08 21.91 26.50
C GLN A 149 -20.51 23.38 26.56
N ARG A 150 -19.57 24.31 26.36
CA ARG A 150 -19.85 25.75 26.28
C ARG A 150 -20.23 26.23 24.87
N GLY A 151 -20.39 25.31 23.90
CA GLY A 151 -20.75 25.63 22.52
C GLY A 151 -19.66 26.35 21.72
N ALA A 152 -18.45 26.43 22.26
CA ALA A 152 -17.32 27.03 21.55
C ALA A 152 -16.94 26.15 20.34
N VAL A 153 -16.95 24.83 20.50
CA VAL A 153 -16.79 23.84 19.45
C VAL A 153 -18.10 23.08 19.27
N THR A 154 -18.59 22.95 18.04
CA THR A 154 -19.85 22.25 17.72
C THR A 154 -19.66 21.11 16.72
N ALA A 155 -18.46 20.95 16.15
CA ALA A 155 -18.10 19.81 15.32
C ALA A 155 -16.62 19.45 15.47
N LEU A 156 -16.32 18.17 15.24
CA LEU A 156 -14.95 17.62 15.23
C LEU A 156 -14.68 16.97 13.89
N ILE A 157 -13.43 17.04 13.41
CA ILE A 157 -12.94 16.27 12.26
C ILE A 157 -11.46 15.94 12.45
N ALA A 158 -11.10 14.68 12.24
CA ALA A 158 -9.72 14.19 12.37
C ALA A 158 -9.34 13.27 11.20
N GLY A 159 -8.03 13.04 11.00
CA GLY A 159 -7.46 12.09 10.05
C GLY A 159 -6.79 10.89 10.72
N HIS A 160 -5.57 10.55 10.30
CA HIS A 160 -4.64 9.59 10.90
C HIS A 160 -5.05 8.11 10.81
N SER A 161 -6.30 7.79 10.98
CA SER A 161 -6.75 6.40 11.16
C SER A 161 -7.00 5.64 9.86
N HIS A 162 -7.00 6.31 8.72
CA HIS A 162 -7.28 5.76 7.39
C HIS A 162 -8.61 4.98 7.29
N HIS A 163 -9.56 5.26 8.15
CA HIS A 163 -10.93 4.74 8.07
C HIS A 163 -11.92 5.87 8.32
N ASP A 164 -13.17 5.62 8.01
CA ASP A 164 -14.21 6.63 8.07
C ASP A 164 -15.13 6.39 9.27
N GLU A 165 -15.32 7.43 10.08
CA GLU A 165 -16.27 7.49 11.20
C GLU A 165 -16.93 8.88 11.24
N ALA A 166 -17.84 9.11 12.20
CA ALA A 166 -18.57 10.37 12.30
C ALA A 166 -17.66 11.62 12.37
N ASP A 167 -16.53 11.50 13.09
CA ASP A 167 -15.54 12.56 13.33
C ASP A 167 -14.16 12.25 12.74
N ILE A 168 -14.03 11.19 11.96
CA ILE A 168 -12.76 10.78 11.34
C ILE A 168 -12.93 10.67 9.83
N LEU A 169 -11.95 11.21 9.11
CA LEU A 169 -11.82 11.18 7.66
C LEU A 169 -10.86 10.04 7.25
N ARG A 170 -11.27 9.22 6.28
CA ARG A 170 -10.42 8.15 5.74
C ARG A 170 -9.16 8.68 5.06
N GLY A 171 -9.26 9.81 4.37
CA GLY A 171 -8.14 10.46 3.69
C GLY A 171 -7.99 10.11 2.22
N LEU A 172 -6.89 10.59 1.65
CA LEU A 172 -6.63 10.57 0.21
C LEU A 172 -5.71 9.43 -0.25
N ASP A 173 -5.10 8.65 0.67
CA ASP A 173 -4.10 7.64 0.30
C ASP A 173 -4.75 6.41 -0.38
N PRO A 174 -4.51 6.16 -1.70
CA PRO A 174 -5.09 5.01 -2.39
C PRO A 174 -4.47 3.67 -1.96
N ASP A 175 -3.31 3.70 -1.29
CA ASP A 175 -2.60 2.51 -0.79
C ASP A 175 -3.06 2.09 0.60
N LYS A 176 -3.78 3.00 1.32
CA LYS A 176 -4.21 2.82 2.70
C LYS A 176 -5.58 3.47 2.90
N ALA A 177 -6.64 2.77 2.59
CA ALA A 177 -8.00 3.30 2.72
C ALA A 177 -8.94 2.21 3.24
N SER A 178 -9.24 2.20 4.54
CA SER A 178 -10.10 1.18 5.14
C SER A 178 -11.56 1.42 4.79
N GLY A 179 -12.20 0.37 4.26
CA GLY A 179 -13.64 0.35 4.00
C GLY A 179 -14.10 1.14 2.77
N GLY A 180 -13.20 1.65 1.92
CA GLY A 180 -13.61 2.32 0.68
C GLY A 180 -12.49 3.12 0.00
N VAL A 181 -12.86 3.87 -1.01
CA VAL A 181 -11.96 4.64 -1.89
C VAL A 181 -11.38 5.89 -1.21
N PRO A 182 -10.31 6.49 -1.78
CA PRO A 182 -9.82 7.81 -1.37
C PRO A 182 -10.95 8.84 -1.35
N MET A 183 -10.95 9.68 -0.32
CA MET A 183 -12.01 10.67 -0.10
C MET A 183 -11.52 11.90 0.64
N PHE A 184 -12.26 12.99 0.49
CA PHE A 184 -12.19 14.15 1.36
C PHE A 184 -13.59 14.51 1.85
N SER A 185 -13.69 15.29 2.93
CA SER A 185 -14.99 15.73 3.47
C SER A 185 -15.22 17.22 3.20
N ILE A 186 -16.49 17.58 3.01
CA ILE A 186 -16.94 18.98 3.04
C ILE A 186 -17.74 19.17 4.33
N MET A 187 -17.28 20.10 5.15
CA MET A 187 -17.97 20.58 6.32
C MET A 187 -18.72 21.87 5.94
N GLU A 188 -20.04 21.82 5.93
CA GLU A 188 -20.89 22.97 5.62
C GLU A 188 -21.53 23.52 6.90
N GLN A 189 -21.27 24.80 7.20
CA GLN A 189 -21.95 25.47 8.30
C GLN A 189 -23.32 25.97 7.84
N LEU A 190 -24.36 25.48 8.48
CA LEU A 190 -25.74 25.83 8.24
C LEU A 190 -26.10 27.20 8.85
N PRO A 191 -27.25 27.83 8.45
CA PRO A 191 -27.66 29.12 8.97
C PRO A 191 -27.91 29.16 10.49
N ASP A 192 -28.20 28.01 11.12
CA ASP A 192 -28.39 27.84 12.56
C ASP A 192 -27.05 27.63 13.31
N GLY A 193 -25.93 27.65 12.60
CA GLY A 193 -24.59 27.41 13.15
C GLY A 193 -24.18 25.94 13.29
N ALA A 194 -25.08 25.01 12.99
CA ALA A 194 -24.75 23.59 12.96
C ALA A 194 -23.84 23.23 11.78
N TRP A 195 -23.02 22.18 11.96
CA TRP A 195 -22.17 21.66 10.89
C TRP A 195 -22.78 20.40 10.28
N GLN A 196 -22.77 20.33 8.95
CA GLN A 196 -23.14 19.16 8.18
C GLN A 196 -21.90 18.65 7.44
N ARG A 197 -21.56 17.37 7.62
CA ARG A 197 -20.52 16.69 6.86
C ARG A 197 -21.13 16.04 5.62
N SER A 198 -20.45 16.17 4.50
CA SER A 198 -20.70 15.38 3.28
C SER A 198 -19.36 14.92 2.71
N ASP A 199 -19.30 13.65 2.32
CA ASP A 199 -18.09 13.03 1.83
C ASP A 199 -18.05 13.01 0.31
N VAL A 200 -16.86 13.26 -0.24
CA VAL A 200 -16.60 13.27 -1.68
C VAL A 200 -15.58 12.18 -1.97
N THR A 201 -16.03 11.13 -2.60
CA THR A 201 -15.24 9.95 -2.96
C THR A 201 -14.66 10.08 -4.36
N MET A 202 -13.46 9.53 -4.57
CA MET A 202 -12.83 9.49 -5.88
C MET A 202 -13.61 8.54 -6.80
N PRO A 203 -14.13 9.01 -7.96
CA PRO A 203 -14.94 8.18 -8.83
C PRO A 203 -14.11 7.14 -9.60
N GLY A 204 -14.74 6.03 -9.97
CA GLY A 204 -14.20 5.00 -10.84
C GLY A 204 -13.07 4.16 -10.22
N VAL A 205 -12.78 4.32 -8.93
CA VAL A 205 -11.79 3.51 -8.21
C VAL A 205 -12.47 2.40 -7.40
N ASP A 206 -13.74 2.58 -7.04
CA ASP A 206 -14.53 1.55 -6.37
C ASP A 206 -14.87 0.42 -7.36
N PRO A 207 -14.54 -0.85 -7.05
CA PRO A 207 -14.97 -1.98 -7.88
C PRO A 207 -16.47 -2.05 -8.12
N GLY A 208 -17.31 -1.52 -7.20
CA GLY A 208 -18.75 -1.41 -7.37
C GLY A 208 -19.17 -0.51 -8.52
N GLU A 209 -18.35 0.48 -8.89
CA GLU A 209 -18.61 1.41 -9.99
C GLU A 209 -18.09 0.90 -11.36
N TRP A 210 -17.30 -0.17 -11.35
CA TRP A 210 -16.70 -0.68 -12.59
C TRP A 210 -17.72 -1.39 -13.48
N SER A 211 -17.50 -1.35 -14.78
CA SER A 211 -18.23 -2.20 -15.71
C SER A 211 -17.95 -3.68 -15.43
N ALA A 212 -18.88 -4.55 -15.82
CA ALA A 212 -18.68 -6.00 -15.70
C ALA A 212 -17.38 -6.47 -16.40
N ALA A 213 -17.05 -5.87 -17.54
CA ALA A 213 -15.85 -6.18 -18.30
C ALA A 213 -14.57 -5.77 -17.53
N GLU A 214 -14.54 -4.61 -16.89
CA GLU A 214 -13.40 -4.17 -16.07
C GLU A 214 -13.22 -5.06 -14.84
N ARG A 215 -14.31 -5.43 -14.17
CA ARG A 215 -14.28 -6.36 -13.05
C ARG A 215 -13.73 -7.72 -13.46
N GLU A 216 -14.25 -8.29 -14.55
CA GLU A 216 -13.79 -9.57 -15.09
C GLU A 216 -12.31 -9.51 -15.48
N ASP A 217 -11.89 -8.44 -16.17
CA ASP A 217 -10.53 -8.25 -16.63
C ASP A 217 -9.52 -8.14 -15.47
N PHE A 218 -9.86 -7.45 -14.40
CA PHE A 218 -9.02 -7.41 -13.19
C PHE A 218 -9.00 -8.75 -12.47
N PHE A 219 -10.20 -9.30 -12.19
CA PHE A 219 -10.36 -10.53 -11.42
C PHE A 219 -9.78 -11.76 -12.10
N ARG A 220 -9.77 -11.78 -13.44
CA ARG A 220 -9.17 -12.85 -14.26
C ARG A 220 -7.70 -13.07 -13.92
N ASN A 221 -6.97 -12.04 -13.50
CA ASN A 221 -5.55 -12.14 -13.14
C ASN A 221 -5.33 -12.64 -11.70
N ILE A 222 -6.39 -12.74 -10.89
CA ILE A 222 -6.29 -13.27 -9.52
C ILE A 222 -6.09 -14.78 -9.58
N GLY A 223 -4.96 -15.21 -9.06
CA GLY A 223 -4.56 -16.60 -8.89
C GLY A 223 -4.45 -16.97 -7.41
N ILE A 224 -4.01 -18.18 -7.13
CA ILE A 224 -3.84 -18.69 -5.77
C ILE A 224 -2.51 -19.43 -5.63
N SER A 225 -1.88 -19.31 -4.45
CA SER A 225 -0.77 -20.16 -4.03
C SER A 225 -1.32 -21.38 -3.30
N THR A 226 -0.75 -22.57 -3.58
CA THR A 226 -1.30 -23.84 -3.07
C THR A 226 -1.04 -24.07 -1.59
N MET A 227 -0.01 -23.47 -1.03
CA MET A 227 0.36 -23.59 0.39
C MET A 227 0.37 -25.04 0.90
N TRP A 228 1.02 -25.95 0.14
CA TRP A 228 1.18 -27.39 0.42
C TRP A 228 -0.10 -28.25 0.23
N GLU A 229 -1.14 -27.68 -0.37
CA GLU A 229 -2.41 -28.36 -0.65
C GLU A 229 -2.68 -28.41 -2.16
N GLU A 230 -1.71 -28.92 -2.95
CA GLU A 230 -1.66 -28.79 -4.41
C GLU A 230 -2.91 -29.35 -5.09
N ILE A 231 -3.34 -30.56 -4.70
CA ILE A 231 -4.50 -31.23 -5.30
C ILE A 231 -5.79 -30.46 -5.00
N ALA A 232 -6.00 -30.13 -3.72
CA ALA A 232 -7.17 -29.37 -3.29
C ALA A 232 -7.23 -27.99 -3.96
N ALA A 233 -6.08 -27.33 -4.12
CA ALA A 233 -5.98 -26.05 -4.78
C ALA A 233 -6.30 -26.12 -6.27
N LEU A 234 -5.83 -27.13 -7.00
CA LEU A 234 -6.14 -27.34 -8.40
C LEU A 234 -7.62 -27.70 -8.62
N GLU A 235 -8.22 -28.50 -7.74
CA GLU A 235 -9.66 -28.78 -7.76
C GLU A 235 -10.50 -27.53 -7.51
N PHE A 236 -10.11 -26.72 -6.52
CA PHE A 236 -10.74 -25.44 -6.24
C PHE A 236 -10.61 -24.49 -7.43
N ALA A 237 -9.43 -24.44 -8.06
CA ALA A 237 -9.19 -23.63 -9.24
C ALA A 237 -10.08 -24.04 -10.41
N CYS A 238 -10.26 -25.34 -10.67
CA CYS A 238 -11.21 -25.83 -11.68
C CYS A 238 -12.65 -25.40 -11.35
N LYS A 239 -13.09 -25.58 -10.11
CA LYS A 239 -14.45 -25.25 -9.66
C LYS A 239 -14.76 -23.76 -9.80
N HIS A 240 -13.78 -22.91 -9.58
CA HIS A 240 -13.93 -21.45 -9.55
C HIS A 240 -13.40 -20.74 -10.81
N ASN A 241 -12.94 -21.49 -11.81
CA ASN A 241 -12.37 -20.97 -13.06
C ASN A 241 -11.15 -20.07 -12.84
N ILE A 242 -10.28 -20.46 -11.86
CA ILE A 242 -9.05 -19.75 -11.54
C ILE A 242 -7.96 -20.15 -12.53
N ARG A 243 -7.39 -19.18 -13.23
CA ARG A 243 -6.50 -19.38 -14.37
C ARG A 243 -5.02 -19.46 -14.01
N HIS A 244 -4.66 -18.97 -12.83
CA HIS A 244 -3.29 -18.85 -12.37
C HIS A 244 -3.13 -19.56 -11.04
N VAL A 245 -2.23 -20.54 -10.97
CA VAL A 245 -1.91 -21.31 -9.78
C VAL A 245 -0.41 -21.27 -9.55
N GLU A 246 0.00 -20.99 -8.32
CA GLU A 246 1.38 -21.13 -7.90
C GLU A 246 1.52 -22.28 -6.93
N LEU A 247 2.37 -23.25 -7.31
CA LEU A 247 2.72 -24.38 -6.46
C LEU A 247 3.69 -23.93 -5.35
N ARG A 248 3.32 -24.21 -4.10
CA ARG A 248 4.15 -24.04 -2.91
C ARG A 248 4.27 -25.40 -2.27
N MET A 249 5.34 -26.14 -2.58
CA MET A 249 5.45 -27.56 -2.31
C MET A 249 6.90 -28.01 -2.06
N GLY A 250 7.09 -29.25 -1.62
CA GLY A 250 8.40 -29.90 -1.55
C GLY A 250 8.82 -30.57 -2.86
N LEU A 251 9.99 -31.21 -2.85
CA LEU A 251 10.46 -32.04 -3.98
C LEU A 251 9.64 -33.32 -4.13
N GLU A 252 9.14 -33.86 -3.02
CA GLU A 252 8.23 -34.98 -3.00
C GLU A 252 6.79 -34.48 -3.15
N TYR A 253 6.04 -35.12 -4.02
CA TYR A 253 4.65 -34.75 -4.30
C TYR A 253 3.79 -36.00 -4.58
N ALA A 254 2.49 -35.86 -4.43
CA ALA A 254 1.53 -36.93 -4.68
C ALA A 254 1.59 -37.38 -6.15
N SER A 255 1.52 -38.68 -6.39
CA SER A 255 1.57 -39.29 -7.73
C SER A 255 0.49 -38.77 -8.69
N GLU A 256 -0.61 -38.26 -8.13
CA GLU A 256 -1.77 -37.71 -8.84
C GLU A 256 -1.56 -36.25 -9.31
N LEU A 257 -0.54 -35.55 -8.82
CA LEU A 257 -0.32 -34.13 -9.13
C LEU A 257 -0.21 -33.84 -10.64
N PRO A 258 0.57 -34.60 -11.45
CA PRO A 258 0.62 -34.34 -12.90
C PRO A 258 -0.75 -34.46 -13.57
N GLN A 259 -1.57 -35.42 -13.16
CA GLN A 259 -2.93 -35.59 -13.68
C GLN A 259 -3.86 -34.44 -13.24
N ALA A 260 -3.74 -33.96 -12.00
CA ALA A 260 -4.49 -32.82 -11.53
C ALA A 260 -4.13 -31.53 -12.29
N ILE A 261 -2.83 -31.30 -12.56
CA ILE A 261 -2.36 -30.18 -13.38
C ILE A 261 -2.96 -30.29 -14.81
N GLU A 262 -2.90 -31.46 -15.44
CA GLU A 262 -3.46 -31.64 -16.77
C GLU A 262 -4.98 -31.38 -16.81
N LYS A 263 -5.71 -31.85 -15.80
CA LYS A 263 -7.15 -31.59 -15.67
C LYS A 263 -7.44 -30.09 -15.52
N TRP A 264 -6.70 -29.41 -14.68
CA TRP A 264 -6.85 -27.97 -14.48
C TRP A 264 -6.51 -27.18 -15.77
N ARG A 265 -5.42 -27.55 -16.47
CA ARG A 265 -5.05 -26.97 -17.77
C ARG A 265 -6.18 -27.09 -18.80
N LYS A 266 -6.81 -28.25 -18.89
CA LYS A 266 -7.94 -28.48 -19.80
C LYS A 266 -9.19 -27.72 -19.39
N CYS A 267 -9.38 -27.46 -18.10
CA CYS A 267 -10.53 -26.73 -17.58
C CYS A 267 -10.40 -25.22 -17.82
N CYS A 268 -9.34 -24.61 -17.27
CA CYS A 268 -9.20 -23.14 -17.23
C CYS A 268 -7.74 -22.64 -17.08
N GLY A 269 -6.77 -23.52 -16.85
CA GLY A 269 -5.42 -23.14 -16.45
C GLY A 269 -4.66 -22.40 -17.54
N GLU A 270 -4.19 -21.19 -17.26
CA GLU A 270 -3.37 -20.38 -18.13
C GLU A 270 -1.90 -20.31 -17.65
N THR A 271 -1.66 -20.15 -16.35
CA THR A 271 -0.31 -20.00 -15.80
C THR A 271 -0.11 -20.91 -14.59
N LEU A 272 0.82 -21.84 -14.70
CA LEU A 272 1.35 -22.62 -13.58
C LEU A 272 2.69 -22.04 -13.16
N SER A 273 2.80 -21.62 -11.90
CA SER A 273 4.03 -21.16 -11.28
C SER A 273 4.52 -22.19 -10.26
N LEU A 274 5.84 -22.23 -10.01
CA LEU A 274 6.40 -22.88 -8.83
C LEU A 274 7.22 -21.87 -8.04
N HIS A 275 6.93 -21.75 -6.75
CA HIS A 275 7.76 -20.96 -5.84
C HIS A 275 9.03 -21.75 -5.47
N LEU A 276 10.18 -21.22 -5.88
CA LEU A 276 11.48 -21.84 -5.66
C LEU A 276 12.03 -21.53 -4.26
N PRO A 277 12.94 -22.36 -3.73
CA PRO A 277 13.69 -22.03 -2.52
C PRO A 277 14.66 -20.86 -2.78
N ASP A 278 15.10 -20.22 -1.69
CA ASP A 278 16.03 -19.08 -1.76
C ASP A 278 17.33 -19.39 -2.50
N LEU A 279 17.83 -18.45 -3.30
CA LEU A 279 19.20 -18.47 -3.82
C LEU A 279 20.20 -18.22 -2.69
N LYS A 280 21.01 -19.21 -2.39
CA LYS A 280 22.04 -19.20 -1.33
C LYS A 280 23.39 -19.65 -1.87
N LEU A 281 24.48 -19.03 -1.42
CA LEU A 281 25.83 -19.47 -1.81
C LEU A 281 26.20 -20.83 -1.21
N ASN A 282 25.79 -21.08 0.03
CA ASN A 282 26.11 -22.30 0.78
C ASN A 282 24.90 -23.28 0.76
N ASP A 283 24.47 -23.66 -0.44
CA ASP A 283 23.48 -24.73 -0.62
C ASP A 283 24.17 -26.01 -1.13
N GLU A 284 24.66 -26.82 -0.20
CA GLU A 284 25.37 -28.07 -0.51
C GLU A 284 24.47 -29.14 -1.14
N GLU A 285 23.16 -29.03 -0.91
CA GLU A 285 22.17 -29.99 -1.42
C GLU A 285 21.69 -29.65 -2.85
N ASN A 286 22.13 -28.54 -3.43
CA ASN A 286 21.66 -28.04 -4.74
C ASN A 286 20.12 -27.98 -4.82
N LYS A 287 19.48 -27.51 -3.75
CA LYS A 287 18.02 -27.47 -3.67
C LYS A 287 17.40 -26.63 -4.80
N LEU A 288 17.99 -25.47 -5.07
CA LEU A 288 17.47 -24.58 -6.10
C LEU A 288 17.44 -25.26 -7.47
N GLN A 289 18.53 -25.93 -7.86
CA GLN A 289 18.60 -26.68 -9.11
C GLN A 289 17.54 -27.79 -9.19
N LYS A 290 17.41 -28.59 -8.11
CA LYS A 290 16.40 -29.68 -8.06
C LYS A 290 14.97 -29.15 -8.22
N PHE A 291 14.67 -27.97 -7.66
CA PHE A 291 13.37 -27.33 -7.85
C PHE A 291 13.19 -26.73 -9.25
N ALA A 292 14.26 -26.21 -9.88
CA ALA A 292 14.23 -25.79 -11.27
C ALA A 292 13.92 -26.96 -12.21
N ASP A 293 14.55 -28.13 -11.99
CA ASP A 293 14.28 -29.36 -12.73
C ASP A 293 12.83 -29.83 -12.50
N LEU A 294 12.33 -29.71 -11.27
CA LEU A 294 10.95 -30.06 -10.94
C LEU A 294 9.96 -29.12 -11.65
N ALA A 295 10.21 -27.80 -11.64
CA ALA A 295 9.36 -26.83 -12.36
C ALA A 295 9.26 -27.16 -13.84
N TYR A 296 10.39 -27.44 -14.48
CA TYR A 296 10.44 -27.86 -15.87
C TYR A 296 9.66 -29.17 -16.12
N LYS A 297 9.87 -30.18 -15.27
CA LYS A 297 9.18 -31.48 -15.34
C LYS A 297 7.67 -31.36 -15.19
N LEU A 298 7.19 -30.47 -14.33
CA LEU A 298 5.75 -30.23 -14.14
C LEU A 298 5.14 -29.32 -15.20
N GLY A 299 5.94 -28.80 -16.14
CA GLY A 299 5.48 -27.91 -17.19
C GLY A 299 5.07 -26.54 -16.67
N CYS A 300 5.81 -26.00 -15.69
CA CYS A 300 5.56 -24.67 -15.20
C CYS A 300 5.88 -23.60 -16.26
N ASP A 301 4.99 -22.63 -16.44
CA ASP A 301 5.19 -21.50 -17.37
C ASP A 301 6.12 -20.45 -16.78
N ARG A 302 6.18 -20.43 -15.44
CA ARG A 302 6.97 -19.49 -14.68
C ARG A 302 7.43 -20.06 -13.35
N VAL A 303 8.36 -19.35 -12.74
CA VAL A 303 8.80 -19.60 -11.35
C VAL A 303 8.87 -18.28 -10.60
N THR A 304 8.73 -18.35 -9.28
CA THR A 304 8.97 -17.23 -8.36
C THR A 304 10.18 -17.58 -7.51
N LEU A 305 11.11 -16.64 -7.39
CA LEU A 305 12.36 -16.79 -6.65
C LEU A 305 12.66 -15.48 -5.92
N HIS A 306 12.92 -15.54 -4.63
CA HIS A 306 13.38 -14.36 -3.90
C HIS A 306 14.69 -13.80 -4.45
N VAL A 307 14.93 -12.50 -4.25
CA VAL A 307 16.29 -11.93 -4.34
C VAL A 307 17.24 -12.75 -3.48
N PRO A 308 18.60 -12.69 -3.72
CA PRO A 308 19.53 -13.52 -2.99
C PRO A 308 19.45 -13.39 -1.47
N LYS A 309 19.53 -14.51 -0.76
CA LYS A 309 19.49 -14.56 0.70
C LYS A 309 20.85 -14.21 1.31
N VAL A 310 21.19 -12.93 1.25
CA VAL A 310 22.39 -12.32 1.82
C VAL A 310 22.02 -11.02 2.51
N THR A 311 22.90 -10.48 3.36
CA THR A 311 22.67 -9.14 3.89
C THR A 311 22.95 -8.07 2.83
N ALA A 312 22.38 -6.88 3.00
CA ALA A 312 22.64 -5.76 2.10
C ALA A 312 24.14 -5.40 2.05
N ALA A 313 24.85 -5.49 3.20
CA ALA A 313 26.28 -5.21 3.30
C ALA A 313 27.15 -6.25 2.59
N GLU A 314 26.72 -7.51 2.55
CA GLU A 314 27.49 -8.59 1.92
C GLU A 314 27.33 -8.64 0.40
N PHE A 315 26.22 -8.13 -0.13
CA PHE A 315 25.81 -8.32 -1.53
C PHE A 315 26.91 -7.98 -2.54
N GLU A 316 27.52 -6.81 -2.44
CA GLU A 316 28.55 -6.37 -3.39
C GLU A 316 29.78 -7.29 -3.42
N ASN A 317 30.14 -7.89 -2.28
CA ASN A 317 31.32 -8.80 -2.17
C ASN A 317 31.03 -10.16 -2.80
N VAL A 318 29.79 -10.56 -2.93
CA VAL A 318 29.39 -11.91 -3.38
C VAL A 318 28.58 -11.92 -4.67
N LYS A 319 28.28 -10.77 -5.22
CA LYS A 319 27.41 -10.55 -6.37
C LYS A 319 27.75 -11.47 -7.57
N GLU A 320 29.02 -11.53 -7.98
CA GLU A 320 29.43 -12.37 -9.11
C GLU A 320 29.21 -13.86 -8.85
N LYS A 321 29.46 -14.31 -7.61
CA LYS A 321 29.19 -15.72 -7.23
C LYS A 321 27.69 -16.02 -7.25
N LEU A 322 26.86 -15.06 -6.85
CA LEU A 322 25.40 -15.20 -6.92
C LEU A 322 24.89 -15.27 -8.35
N LEU A 323 25.45 -14.45 -9.27
CA LEU A 323 25.13 -14.50 -10.70
C LEU A 323 25.51 -15.83 -11.32
N GLU A 324 26.74 -16.33 -11.02
CA GLU A 324 27.20 -17.64 -11.48
C GLU A 324 26.30 -18.76 -10.95
N ARG A 325 25.97 -18.73 -9.67
CA ARG A 325 25.08 -19.71 -9.03
C ARG A 325 23.69 -19.69 -9.64
N PHE A 326 23.11 -18.49 -9.85
CA PHE A 326 21.82 -18.33 -10.50
C PHE A 326 21.79 -18.97 -11.89
N GLY A 327 22.84 -18.71 -12.72
CA GLY A 327 22.95 -19.29 -14.06
C GLY A 327 23.03 -20.81 -14.03
N ASN A 328 23.86 -21.36 -13.13
CA ASN A 328 24.06 -22.79 -13.00
C ASN A 328 22.81 -23.52 -12.50
N ASP A 329 22.21 -23.00 -11.44
CA ASP A 329 21.06 -23.66 -10.79
C ASP A 329 19.75 -23.53 -11.60
N LEU A 330 19.61 -22.47 -12.41
CA LEU A 330 18.42 -22.21 -13.21
C LEU A 330 18.62 -22.44 -14.72
N GLN A 331 19.72 -23.09 -15.12
CA GLN A 331 20.07 -23.29 -16.53
C GLN A 331 18.90 -23.86 -17.34
N ILE A 332 18.24 -24.91 -16.85
CA ILE A 332 17.13 -25.56 -17.54
C ILE A 332 15.97 -24.60 -17.80
N LEU A 333 15.67 -23.68 -16.86
CA LEU A 333 14.60 -22.70 -17.01
C LEU A 333 14.98 -21.60 -17.99
N LEU A 334 16.23 -21.13 -17.95
CA LEU A 334 16.77 -20.12 -18.87
C LEU A 334 16.76 -20.63 -20.32
N GLU A 335 17.24 -21.85 -20.57
CA GLU A 335 17.27 -22.49 -21.90
C GLU A 335 15.88 -22.75 -22.47
N ASN A 336 14.89 -23.01 -21.64
CA ASN A 336 13.51 -23.28 -22.05
C ASN A 336 12.58 -22.04 -21.98
N ASN A 337 13.15 -20.84 -21.82
CA ASN A 337 12.40 -19.59 -21.81
C ASN A 337 11.25 -19.53 -20.78
N VAL A 338 11.40 -20.19 -19.64
CA VAL A 338 10.46 -20.08 -18.52
C VAL A 338 10.53 -18.66 -17.95
N VAL A 339 9.39 -18.08 -17.59
CA VAL A 339 9.36 -16.76 -16.94
C VAL A 339 9.91 -16.87 -15.54
N ILE A 340 10.87 -16.02 -15.17
CA ILE A 340 11.45 -15.97 -13.82
C ILE A 340 11.03 -14.65 -13.17
N GLY A 341 10.25 -14.74 -12.10
CA GLY A 341 9.86 -13.61 -11.26
C GLY A 341 10.76 -13.50 -10.05
N ILE A 342 11.53 -12.43 -9.95
CA ILE A 342 12.39 -12.14 -8.80
C ILE A 342 11.58 -11.38 -7.76
N GLU A 343 11.43 -11.96 -6.59
CA GLU A 343 10.58 -11.43 -5.52
C GLU A 343 11.40 -10.64 -4.48
N ASN A 344 10.85 -9.51 -4.03
CA ASN A 344 11.42 -8.74 -2.91
C ASN A 344 11.31 -9.50 -1.59
N LEU A 345 12.37 -9.42 -0.78
CA LEU A 345 12.35 -9.95 0.57
C LEU A 345 11.80 -8.95 1.58
N HIS A 346 11.32 -9.47 2.69
CA HIS A 346 11.06 -8.66 3.87
C HIS A 346 12.19 -8.82 4.90
N THR A 347 12.27 -7.84 5.80
CA THR A 347 13.17 -7.91 6.94
C THR A 347 12.40 -8.15 8.24
N THR A 348 13.10 -8.65 9.25
CA THR A 348 12.51 -8.83 10.59
C THR A 348 12.73 -7.58 11.44
N SER A 349 11.94 -7.43 12.50
CA SER A 349 12.05 -6.31 13.45
C SER A 349 13.45 -6.13 14.05
N ASN A 350 14.23 -7.23 14.13
CA ASN A 350 15.57 -7.26 14.73
C ASN A 350 16.70 -7.04 13.71
N ALA A 351 16.40 -6.97 12.41
CA ALA A 351 17.40 -6.88 11.34
C ALA A 351 17.08 -5.70 10.41
N ARG A 352 17.28 -4.47 10.92
CA ARG A 352 16.86 -3.25 10.21
C ARG A 352 18.02 -2.38 9.74
N THR A 353 19.25 -2.64 10.16
CA THR A 353 20.43 -1.88 9.70
C THR A 353 20.93 -2.44 8.38
N PHE A 354 21.72 -1.68 7.65
CA PHE A 354 22.34 -2.11 6.40
C PHE A 354 23.15 -3.41 6.56
N GLU A 355 23.81 -3.59 7.71
CA GLU A 355 24.62 -4.76 8.02
C GLU A 355 23.79 -6.00 8.34
N THR A 356 22.55 -5.83 8.78
CA THR A 356 21.75 -6.95 9.32
C THR A 356 20.52 -7.27 8.49
N ARG A 357 19.96 -6.31 7.75
CA ARG A 357 18.79 -6.56 6.92
C ARG A 357 19.14 -7.38 5.67
N ASN A 358 18.16 -8.07 5.15
CA ASN A 358 18.27 -8.73 3.85
C ASN A 358 18.52 -7.70 2.74
N PHE A 359 19.27 -8.12 1.72
CA PHE A 359 19.28 -7.47 0.41
C PHE A 359 17.90 -7.58 -0.25
N GLY A 360 17.53 -6.60 -1.08
CA GLY A 360 16.26 -6.61 -1.81
C GLY A 360 15.03 -6.25 -0.96
N CYS A 361 15.24 -5.41 0.07
CA CYS A 361 14.16 -4.85 0.88
C CYS A 361 13.69 -3.47 0.39
N ASN A 362 14.28 -2.92 -0.67
CA ASN A 362 13.92 -1.62 -1.26
C ASN A 362 13.93 -1.70 -2.79
N ILE A 363 13.36 -0.66 -3.42
CA ILE A 363 13.19 -0.57 -4.88
C ILE A 363 14.53 -0.61 -5.60
N GLU A 364 15.53 0.14 -5.13
CA GLU A 364 16.83 0.28 -5.79
C GLU A 364 17.55 -1.07 -5.87
N GLU A 365 17.64 -1.80 -4.77
CA GLU A 365 18.28 -3.12 -4.72
C GLU A 365 17.55 -4.15 -5.59
N CYS A 366 16.23 -4.18 -5.54
CA CYS A 366 15.43 -5.11 -6.36
C CYS A 366 15.60 -4.80 -7.85
N ARG A 367 15.53 -3.54 -8.23
CA ARG A 367 15.69 -3.11 -9.63
C ARG A 367 17.08 -3.45 -10.15
N MET A 368 18.11 -3.09 -9.39
CA MET A 368 19.51 -3.39 -9.71
C MET A 368 19.71 -4.89 -9.94
N TRP A 369 19.18 -5.75 -9.08
CA TRP A 369 19.36 -7.20 -9.23
C TRP A 369 18.65 -7.74 -10.48
N VAL A 370 17.43 -7.34 -10.75
CA VAL A 370 16.72 -7.77 -11.97
C VAL A 370 17.43 -7.30 -13.25
N GLU A 371 17.91 -6.06 -13.26
CA GLU A 371 18.65 -5.51 -14.40
C GLU A 371 19.99 -6.24 -14.62
N LEU A 372 20.74 -6.53 -13.57
CA LEU A 372 21.98 -7.34 -13.63
C LEU A 372 21.71 -8.75 -14.20
N LEU A 373 20.62 -9.40 -13.77
CA LEU A 373 20.24 -10.71 -14.28
C LEU A 373 19.88 -10.65 -15.78
N ARG A 374 19.11 -9.63 -16.18
CA ARG A 374 18.76 -9.42 -17.62
C ARG A 374 20.00 -9.19 -18.47
N GLU A 375 20.89 -8.32 -18.01
CA GLU A 375 22.16 -8.03 -18.70
C GLU A 375 23.02 -9.29 -18.82
N ARG A 376 23.18 -10.04 -17.74
CA ARG A 376 24.06 -11.22 -17.66
C ARG A 376 23.57 -12.36 -18.53
N PHE A 377 22.25 -12.61 -18.57
CA PHE A 377 21.67 -13.78 -19.25
C PHE A 377 20.94 -13.42 -20.57
N GLY A 378 20.86 -12.15 -20.93
CA GLY A 378 20.20 -11.70 -22.16
C GLY A 378 18.71 -12.13 -22.24
N ASN A 379 18.02 -12.21 -21.10
CA ASN A 379 16.69 -12.79 -21.01
C ASN A 379 15.66 -11.81 -20.42
N GLU A 380 14.84 -11.24 -21.31
CA GLU A 380 13.75 -10.32 -20.96
C GLU A 380 12.59 -10.97 -20.16
N LYS A 381 12.53 -12.29 -20.09
CA LYS A 381 11.55 -13.02 -19.27
C LYS A 381 11.91 -13.06 -17.77
N ILE A 382 13.14 -12.68 -17.43
CA ILE A 382 13.48 -12.39 -16.05
C ILE A 382 12.83 -11.03 -15.71
N GLY A 383 11.97 -11.01 -14.72
CA GLY A 383 11.26 -9.81 -14.30
C GLY A 383 11.07 -9.77 -12.79
N PHE A 384 10.28 -8.83 -12.35
CA PHE A 384 10.04 -8.62 -10.94
C PHE A 384 8.70 -9.23 -10.50
N HIS A 385 8.72 -10.02 -9.45
CA HIS A 385 7.54 -10.53 -8.77
C HIS A 385 7.31 -9.69 -7.52
N LEU A 386 6.32 -8.80 -7.56
CA LEU A 386 6.12 -7.84 -6.49
C LEU A 386 5.26 -8.43 -5.38
N ASP A 387 5.85 -8.67 -4.22
CA ASP A 387 5.11 -8.96 -3.00
C ASP A 387 4.77 -7.66 -2.27
N ILE A 388 3.47 -7.31 -2.25
CA ILE A 388 2.99 -6.05 -1.66
C ILE A 388 3.03 -6.05 -0.14
N GLY A 389 2.90 -7.21 0.50
CA GLY A 389 3.00 -7.34 1.94
C GLY A 389 4.43 -7.15 2.43
N HIS A 390 5.41 -7.70 1.71
CA HIS A 390 6.82 -7.47 1.97
C HIS A 390 7.19 -6.00 1.82
N CYS A 391 6.73 -5.31 0.77
CA CYS A 391 6.92 -3.87 0.62
C CYS A 391 6.36 -3.11 1.82
N ARG A 392 5.14 -3.45 2.25
CA ARG A 392 4.50 -2.80 3.40
C ARG A 392 5.26 -3.03 4.70
N ASN A 393 5.78 -4.24 4.91
CA ASN A 393 6.59 -4.59 6.08
C ASN A 393 7.94 -3.83 6.08
N ASN A 394 8.52 -3.58 4.91
CA ASN A 394 9.80 -2.89 4.78
C ASN A 394 9.68 -1.36 4.94
N ALA A 395 8.49 -0.80 4.84
CA ALA A 395 8.27 0.65 4.90
C ALA A 395 8.97 1.36 6.08
N PRO A 396 9.07 0.79 7.31
CA PRO A 396 9.84 1.40 8.39
C PRO A 396 11.35 1.46 8.16
N ILE A 397 11.90 0.67 7.23
CA ILE A 397 13.33 0.56 6.96
C ILE A 397 13.71 1.35 5.72
N SER A 398 12.99 1.14 4.65
CA SER A 398 13.08 1.99 3.47
C SER A 398 12.65 3.41 3.82
N GLY A 399 11.83 3.56 4.88
CA GLY A 399 11.38 4.81 5.49
C GLY A 399 10.68 5.75 4.52
N ARG A 400 10.60 5.39 3.25
CA ARG A 400 10.42 6.32 2.16
C ARG A 400 9.54 5.81 1.04
N GLU A 401 9.39 4.48 0.95
CA GLU A 401 8.70 3.85 -0.18
C GLU A 401 7.30 3.44 0.24
N ASN A 402 6.30 3.95 -0.45
CA ASN A 402 4.93 3.47 -0.38
C ASN A 402 4.67 2.45 -1.50
N LEU A 403 3.57 1.74 -1.46
CA LEU A 403 3.21 0.79 -2.52
C LEU A 403 3.18 1.46 -3.91
N SER A 404 2.64 2.68 -4.00
CA SER A 404 2.61 3.44 -5.25
C SER A 404 4.01 3.77 -5.80
N ASP A 405 5.05 3.88 -4.96
CA ASP A 405 6.44 4.04 -5.45
C ASP A 405 6.93 2.77 -6.13
N TRP A 406 6.66 1.60 -5.53
CA TRP A 406 6.98 0.31 -6.14
C TRP A 406 6.28 0.14 -7.49
N TYR A 407 4.99 0.52 -7.58
CA TYR A 407 4.24 0.44 -8.83
C TYR A 407 4.85 1.31 -9.92
N SER A 408 5.18 2.54 -9.60
CA SER A 408 5.73 3.49 -10.55
C SER A 408 7.18 3.18 -10.95
N CYS A 409 8.01 2.73 -9.99
CA CYS A 409 9.44 2.47 -10.25
C CYS A 409 9.73 1.08 -10.81
N MET A 410 8.91 0.08 -10.50
CA MET A 410 9.15 -1.32 -10.90
C MET A 410 8.19 -1.80 -12.00
N GLY A 411 7.17 -1.01 -12.35
CA GLY A 411 6.06 -1.46 -13.18
C GLY A 411 6.44 -1.99 -14.55
N ASP A 412 7.51 -1.48 -15.15
CA ASP A 412 8.07 -1.96 -16.41
C ASP A 412 8.71 -3.36 -16.31
N LEU A 413 9.17 -3.75 -15.12
CA LEU A 413 9.80 -5.03 -14.82
C LEU A 413 8.83 -6.06 -14.25
N VAL A 414 7.69 -5.64 -13.71
CA VAL A 414 6.75 -6.54 -13.04
C VAL A 414 6.18 -7.58 -14.00
N ASN A 415 6.33 -8.86 -13.62
CA ASN A 415 5.78 -10.00 -14.34
C ASN A 415 4.91 -10.93 -13.46
N GLY A 416 4.71 -10.61 -12.18
CA GLY A 416 3.87 -11.36 -11.25
C GLY A 416 3.74 -10.66 -9.91
N TRP A 417 2.79 -11.14 -9.08
CA TRP A 417 2.46 -10.53 -7.80
C TRP A 417 2.16 -11.57 -6.74
N HIS A 418 2.60 -11.30 -5.50
CA HIS A 418 1.98 -11.86 -4.31
C HIS A 418 1.09 -10.84 -3.64
N LEU A 419 -0.14 -11.25 -3.36
CA LEU A 419 -1.16 -10.44 -2.71
C LEU A 419 -1.52 -11.06 -1.36
N HIS A 420 -1.20 -10.35 -0.30
CA HIS A 420 -1.64 -10.72 1.04
C HIS A 420 -1.71 -9.47 1.92
N GLN A 421 -2.41 -9.55 3.04
CA GLN A 421 -2.47 -8.48 4.01
C GLN A 421 -1.33 -8.61 5.02
N VAL A 422 -1.03 -7.54 5.72
CA VAL A 422 -0.18 -7.53 6.90
C VAL A 422 -1.00 -7.16 8.12
N GLU A 423 -0.57 -7.62 9.28
CA GLU A 423 -1.10 -7.22 10.57
C GLU A 423 -0.01 -6.46 11.32
N HIS A 424 -0.33 -5.29 11.88
CA HIS A 424 0.56 -4.55 12.75
C HIS A 424 0.12 -4.70 14.21
N LYS A 425 0.96 -5.36 15.02
CA LYS A 425 0.67 -5.61 16.42
C LYS A 425 1.95 -5.49 17.26
N ASN A 426 1.87 -4.75 18.36
CA ASN A 426 3.00 -4.54 19.29
C ASN A 426 4.27 -3.99 18.60
N GLY A 427 4.10 -3.09 17.61
CA GLY A 427 5.22 -2.51 16.86
C GLY A 427 5.83 -3.40 15.78
N GLU A 428 5.27 -4.57 15.54
CA GLU A 428 5.75 -5.54 14.56
C GLU A 428 4.73 -5.79 13.45
N PHE A 429 5.22 -6.06 12.24
CA PHE A 429 4.41 -6.50 11.12
C PHE A 429 4.44 -8.03 11.00
N PHE A 430 3.26 -8.61 10.81
CA PHE A 430 3.06 -10.03 10.54
C PHE A 430 2.55 -10.18 9.11
N ASN A 431 3.37 -10.78 8.25
CA ASN A 431 3.07 -11.01 6.83
C ASN A 431 2.11 -12.18 6.59
N HIS A 432 1.67 -12.30 5.34
CA HIS A 432 0.87 -13.41 4.81
C HIS A 432 -0.47 -13.59 5.55
N ARG A 433 -1.13 -12.48 5.85
CA ARG A 433 -2.52 -12.51 6.30
C ARG A 433 -3.46 -12.54 5.10
N PRO A 434 -4.61 -13.23 5.18
CA PRO A 434 -5.61 -13.19 4.11
C PRO A 434 -6.02 -11.75 3.78
N LEU A 435 -6.22 -11.42 2.51
CA LEU A 435 -6.81 -10.14 2.14
C LEU A 435 -8.19 -10.01 2.78
N SER A 436 -8.40 -8.90 3.49
CA SER A 436 -9.68 -8.59 4.13
C SER A 436 -10.73 -8.04 3.17
N GLY A 437 -10.27 -7.50 2.02
CA GLY A 437 -11.08 -6.90 0.97
C GLY A 437 -10.19 -6.16 -0.04
N PHE A 438 -10.82 -5.36 -0.90
CA PHE A 438 -10.10 -4.52 -1.87
C PHE A 438 -9.45 -3.30 -1.19
N TYR A 439 -10.08 -2.77 -0.16
CA TYR A 439 -9.63 -1.62 0.62
C TYR A 439 -9.40 -2.00 2.09
N ASP A 440 -8.22 -1.68 2.59
CA ASP A 440 -7.83 -1.86 3.98
C ASP A 440 -6.85 -0.75 4.42
N LYS A 441 -6.74 -0.50 5.71
CA LYS A 441 -5.88 0.55 6.28
C LYS A 441 -4.38 0.31 6.11
N LEU A 442 -3.95 -0.93 5.91
CA LEU A 442 -2.54 -1.27 5.76
C LEU A 442 -2.16 -1.52 4.31
N ILE A 443 -2.99 -2.26 3.56
CA ILE A 443 -2.79 -2.54 2.14
C ILE A 443 -4.13 -2.45 1.44
N SER A 444 -4.29 -1.44 0.58
CA SER A 444 -5.42 -1.31 -0.34
C SER A 444 -4.96 -1.58 -1.77
N LEU A 445 -5.79 -2.28 -2.53
CA LEU A 445 -5.52 -2.55 -3.95
C LEU A 445 -5.92 -1.38 -4.87
N GLY A 446 -6.45 -0.29 -4.30
CA GLY A 446 -6.85 0.89 -5.06
C GLY A 446 -5.70 1.54 -5.82
N GLY A 447 -4.53 1.70 -5.15
CA GLY A 447 -3.33 2.24 -5.79
C GLY A 447 -2.80 1.36 -6.92
N LEU A 448 -2.81 0.03 -6.73
CA LEU A 448 -2.46 -0.94 -7.78
C LEU A 448 -3.36 -0.80 -9.01
N PHE A 449 -4.68 -0.76 -8.80
CA PHE A 449 -5.64 -0.61 -9.88
C PHE A 449 -5.48 0.72 -10.63
N MET A 450 -5.30 1.82 -9.89
CA MET A 450 -5.04 3.13 -10.49
C MET A 450 -3.75 3.13 -11.32
N ALA A 451 -2.68 2.49 -10.84
CA ALA A 451 -1.41 2.37 -11.55
C ALA A 451 -1.55 1.52 -12.83
N GLN A 452 -2.35 0.44 -12.80
CA GLN A 452 -2.67 -0.34 -14.01
C GLN A 452 -3.45 0.49 -15.03
N ARG A 453 -4.46 1.24 -14.60
CA ARG A 453 -5.24 2.14 -15.47
C ARG A 453 -4.41 3.26 -16.08
N ALA A 454 -3.45 3.77 -15.32
CA ALA A 454 -2.50 4.78 -15.81
C ALA A 454 -1.41 4.22 -16.75
N GLY A 455 -1.40 2.91 -16.99
CA GLY A 455 -0.40 2.26 -17.82
C GLY A 455 0.99 2.14 -17.16
N GLN A 456 1.08 2.39 -15.87
CA GLN A 456 2.33 2.24 -15.09
C GLN A 456 2.66 0.77 -14.83
N LEU A 457 1.65 -0.10 -14.81
CA LEU A 457 1.77 -1.53 -14.55
C LEU A 457 1.24 -2.35 -15.72
N LYS A 458 1.98 -3.37 -16.09
CA LYS A 458 1.49 -4.42 -17.00
C LYS A 458 0.58 -5.39 -16.24
N LYS A 459 -0.36 -6.00 -16.95
CA LYS A 459 -1.14 -7.11 -16.38
C LYS A 459 -0.24 -8.33 -16.22
N ALA A 460 -0.31 -8.95 -15.07
CA ALA A 460 0.45 -10.14 -14.72
C ALA A 460 -0.35 -10.97 -13.70
N PRO A 461 -0.07 -12.28 -13.56
CA PRO A 461 -0.71 -13.12 -12.54
C PRO A 461 -0.51 -12.55 -11.13
N MET A 462 -1.57 -12.52 -10.33
CA MET A 462 -1.60 -12.03 -8.95
C MET A 462 -1.99 -13.17 -8.02
N PHE A 463 -1.01 -13.81 -7.39
CA PHE A 463 -1.27 -14.98 -6.53
C PHE A 463 -1.61 -14.52 -5.11
N LEU A 464 -2.75 -14.97 -4.60
CA LEU A 464 -3.08 -14.84 -3.20
C LEU A 464 -2.14 -15.74 -2.39
N GLU A 465 -1.44 -15.17 -1.40
CA GLU A 465 -0.43 -15.87 -0.61
C GLU A 465 -0.61 -15.62 0.89
N ALA A 466 -1.70 -16.14 1.46
CA ALA A 466 -1.84 -16.25 2.91
C ALA A 466 -1.00 -17.40 3.45
N ARG A 467 -0.76 -17.45 4.78
CA ARG A 467 0.03 -18.50 5.42
C ARG A 467 -0.54 -19.90 5.28
N THR A 468 -1.84 -20.01 5.04
CA THR A 468 -2.55 -21.29 4.93
C THR A 468 -3.39 -21.31 3.68
N TRP A 469 -3.69 -22.51 3.22
CA TRP A 469 -4.59 -22.73 2.11
C TRP A 469 -5.99 -22.14 2.36
N GLU A 470 -6.54 -22.35 3.56
CA GLU A 470 -7.84 -21.80 3.96
C GLU A 470 -7.86 -20.27 3.90
N GLY A 471 -6.74 -19.62 4.26
CA GLY A 471 -6.58 -18.17 4.14
C GLY A 471 -6.65 -17.69 2.70
N ASN A 472 -6.08 -18.44 1.75
CA ASN A 472 -6.18 -18.14 0.32
C ASN A 472 -7.60 -18.32 -0.21
N VAL A 473 -8.29 -19.37 0.20
CA VAL A 473 -9.70 -19.61 -0.13
C VAL A 473 -10.58 -18.48 0.42
N GLU A 474 -10.36 -18.08 1.67
CA GLU A 474 -11.09 -16.96 2.30
C GLU A 474 -10.89 -15.65 1.52
N ALA A 475 -9.64 -15.29 1.22
CA ALA A 475 -9.29 -14.08 0.47
C ALA A 475 -9.91 -14.10 -0.93
N TYR A 476 -9.82 -15.23 -1.64
CA TYR A 476 -10.42 -15.39 -2.97
C TYR A 476 -11.94 -15.20 -2.93
N CYS A 477 -12.63 -15.87 -2.01
CA CYS A 477 -14.08 -15.77 -1.89
C CYS A 477 -14.53 -14.33 -1.58
N LYS A 478 -13.85 -13.63 -0.68
CA LYS A 478 -14.15 -12.22 -0.35
C LYS A 478 -13.99 -11.31 -1.57
N LEU A 479 -12.90 -11.45 -2.33
CA LEU A 479 -12.72 -10.68 -3.56
C LEU A 479 -13.78 -11.03 -4.59
N LYS A 480 -14.07 -12.31 -4.80
CA LYS A 480 -15.11 -12.77 -5.74
C LYS A 480 -16.47 -12.19 -5.41
N ASP A 481 -16.86 -12.19 -4.16
CA ASP A 481 -18.15 -11.63 -3.71
C ASP A 481 -18.23 -10.12 -3.97
N LEU A 482 -17.11 -9.41 -3.82
CA LEU A 482 -17.01 -7.98 -4.13
C LEU A 482 -17.18 -7.71 -5.63
N PHE A 483 -16.56 -8.52 -6.49
CA PHE A 483 -16.60 -8.35 -7.94
C PHE A 483 -17.89 -8.88 -8.60
N ASN A 484 -18.67 -9.70 -7.90
CA ASN A 484 -19.96 -10.21 -8.38
C ASN A 484 -21.17 -9.34 -7.98
N LYS A 485 -20.94 -8.29 -7.17
CA LYS A 485 -21.96 -7.29 -6.85
C LYS A 485 -22.11 -6.27 -7.98
#